data_2d7abef036d37952dc4f47cab604b487
#
_entry.id   2d7abef036d37952dc4f47cab604b487
#
_cell.length_a   1.000
_cell.length_b   1.000
_cell.length_c   1.000
_cell.angle_alpha   90.00
_cell.angle_beta   90.00
_cell.angle_gamma   90.00
#
_symmetry.space_group_name_H-M   'P 1'
#
loop_
_entity.id
_entity.type
_entity.pdbx_description
1 polymer ?
#
loop_
_entity_poly.entity_id
_entity_poly.type
_entity_poly.pdbx_seq_one_letter_code
_entity_poly.pdbx_strand_id
1 'polypeptide(L)'
;MENNVLFTDWTAQKRNLKDLNQLKRDIIKNFEENQLKDKKIVSMLSGGKDSSTALALAKDLNLNVCLCVHFIHKWSWNLAKEQAQKIADELNIPILFYDITEDLKKRTKGAKGGSICRICKNIMKDKMMEIAENEGAEIILTGDTALEKISGPIFQYLREKYGMEKFDKMELTPVPKRYNKMFFRPLIRCGYDDVIKLKNYYGIEIKRIHEVGDKFGYWREGCPLQYCDYDTTITEELLDDLYTYNKKITDLARKHGFRASIKLPSKELMVVPDKKEYINMIKELLQ
;
A
#
# COMPACT_ATOMS: atom_id res chain seq x y z
N MET A 1 -27.93 1.75 8.14
CA MET A 1 -28.01 0.45 7.43
C MET A 1 -27.93 0.59 5.90
N GLU A 2 -28.43 1.67 5.29
CA GLU A 2 -28.34 1.91 3.83
C GLU A 2 -26.91 2.13 3.30
N ASN A 3 -26.02 2.65 4.11
CA ASN A 3 -24.61 2.86 3.71
C ASN A 3 -23.81 1.57 3.50
N ASN A 4 -24.18 0.47 4.16
CA ASN A 4 -23.48 -0.80 4.03
C ASN A 4 -23.80 -1.53 2.69
N VAL A 5 -24.98 -1.37 2.18
CA VAL A 5 -25.41 -2.00 0.90
C VAL A 5 -24.73 -1.30 -0.29
N LEU A 6 -24.67 0.04 -0.27
CA LEU A 6 -23.90 0.83 -1.25
C LEU A 6 -22.41 0.48 -1.21
N PHE A 7 -21.86 0.22 -0.04
CA PHE A 7 -20.47 -0.18 0.15
C PHE A 7 -20.15 -1.55 -0.44
N THR A 8 -21.02 -2.53 -0.24
CA THR A 8 -20.86 -3.91 -0.72
C THR A 8 -20.97 -3.99 -2.23
N ASP A 9 -21.96 -3.31 -2.81
CA ASP A 9 -22.15 -3.20 -4.27
C ASP A 9 -20.97 -2.47 -4.95
N TRP A 10 -20.37 -1.53 -4.26
CA TRP A 10 -19.28 -0.73 -4.78
C TRP A 10 -17.96 -1.47 -4.81
N THR A 11 -17.74 -2.39 -3.86
CA THR A 11 -16.48 -3.14 -3.73
C THR A 11 -16.47 -4.45 -4.49
N ALA A 12 -17.62 -5.09 -4.69
CA ALA A 12 -17.60 -6.51 -5.00
C ALA A 12 -17.76 -6.88 -6.47
N GLN A 13 -18.51 -6.16 -7.30
CA GLN A 13 -18.92 -6.77 -8.58
C GLN A 13 -18.93 -5.88 -9.82
N LYS A 14 -18.97 -4.57 -9.71
CA LYS A 14 -19.17 -3.68 -10.88
C LYS A 14 -17.89 -3.14 -11.51
N ARG A 15 -16.69 -3.55 -11.04
CA ARG A 15 -15.42 -2.89 -11.35
C ARG A 15 -14.32 -3.81 -11.77
N ASN A 16 -14.66 -4.87 -12.45
CA ASN A 16 -13.68 -5.68 -13.13
C ASN A 16 -13.23 -4.97 -14.40
N LEU A 17 -11.93 -4.91 -14.59
CA LEU A 17 -11.35 -4.44 -15.83
C LEU A 17 -11.70 -5.42 -16.93
N LYS A 18 -12.49 -4.99 -17.92
CA LYS A 18 -12.89 -5.84 -19.03
C LYS A 18 -11.90 -5.79 -20.20
N ASP A 19 -11.21 -4.66 -20.36
CA ASP A 19 -10.29 -4.42 -21.47
C ASP A 19 -9.14 -3.48 -21.06
N LEU A 20 -7.91 -4.00 -21.09
CA LEU A 20 -6.71 -3.23 -20.81
C LEU A 20 -6.49 -2.11 -21.84
N ASN A 21 -6.78 -2.35 -23.12
CA ASN A 21 -6.60 -1.34 -24.15
C ASN A 21 -7.58 -0.17 -23.95
N GLN A 22 -8.79 -0.46 -23.49
CA GLN A 22 -9.73 0.61 -23.13
C GLN A 22 -9.23 1.42 -21.94
N LEU A 23 -8.71 0.76 -20.90
CA LEU A 23 -8.10 1.45 -19.76
C LEU A 23 -6.97 2.38 -20.20
N LYS A 24 -6.06 1.91 -21.06
CA LYS A 24 -4.95 2.71 -21.60
C LYS A 24 -5.46 3.93 -22.39
N ARG A 25 -6.45 3.74 -23.26
CA ARG A 25 -7.08 4.86 -24.03
C ARG A 25 -7.71 5.89 -23.10
N ASP A 26 -8.43 5.43 -22.09
CA ASP A 26 -9.10 6.32 -21.13
C ASP A 26 -8.08 7.14 -20.33
N ILE A 27 -6.97 6.52 -19.92
CA ILE A 27 -5.89 7.22 -19.20
C ILE A 27 -5.27 8.29 -20.09
N ILE A 28 -4.86 7.94 -21.31
CA ILE A 28 -4.26 8.90 -22.24
C ILE A 28 -5.21 10.06 -22.51
N LYS A 29 -6.48 9.77 -22.79
CA LYS A 29 -7.50 10.80 -23.00
C LYS A 29 -7.61 11.73 -21.77
N ASN A 30 -7.63 11.18 -20.54
CA ASN A 30 -7.69 11.99 -19.32
C ASN A 30 -6.45 12.88 -19.17
N PHE A 31 -5.27 12.39 -19.54
CA PHE A 31 -4.03 13.19 -19.50
C PHE A 31 -4.05 14.32 -20.53
N GLU A 32 -4.55 14.05 -21.73
CA GLU A 32 -4.69 15.06 -22.80
C GLU A 32 -5.71 16.14 -22.41
N GLU A 33 -6.91 15.73 -21.96
CA GLU A 33 -7.98 16.64 -21.55
C GLU A 33 -7.58 17.56 -20.38
N ASN A 34 -6.70 17.09 -19.52
CA ASN A 34 -6.18 17.86 -18.38
C ASN A 34 -4.81 18.52 -18.65
N GLN A 35 -4.28 18.45 -19.88
CA GLN A 35 -2.97 19.01 -20.28
C GLN A 35 -1.80 18.51 -19.40
N LEU A 36 -1.80 17.22 -19.07
CA LEU A 36 -0.86 16.60 -18.12
C LEU A 36 0.20 15.72 -18.79
N LYS A 37 0.19 15.57 -20.12
CA LYS A 37 1.02 14.58 -20.84
C LYS A 37 2.52 14.72 -20.54
N ASP A 38 3.01 15.95 -20.46
CA ASP A 38 4.44 16.23 -20.25
C ASP A 38 4.78 16.53 -18.77
N LYS A 39 3.79 16.45 -17.89
CA LYS A 39 3.97 16.76 -16.48
C LYS A 39 4.76 15.70 -15.76
N LYS A 40 5.63 16.12 -14.84
CA LYS A 40 6.40 15.21 -14.00
C LYS A 40 5.52 14.47 -13.02
N ILE A 41 5.81 13.18 -12.86
CA ILE A 41 5.11 12.26 -11.96
C ILE A 41 6.11 11.71 -10.94
N VAL A 42 5.79 11.77 -9.66
CA VAL A 42 6.45 11.01 -8.61
C VAL A 42 5.56 9.85 -8.18
N SER A 43 6.15 8.67 -7.96
CA SER A 43 5.40 7.44 -7.66
C SER A 43 5.63 6.97 -6.24
N MET A 44 4.56 6.63 -5.53
CA MET A 44 4.65 5.88 -4.25
C MET A 44 4.83 4.40 -4.57
N LEU A 45 6.04 3.87 -4.36
CA LEU A 45 6.38 2.48 -4.65
C LEU A 45 6.58 1.68 -3.36
N SER A 46 5.59 0.87 -3.00
CA SER A 46 5.66 0.04 -1.78
C SER A 46 6.37 -1.31 -1.97
N GLY A 47 6.80 -1.66 -3.19
CA GLY A 47 7.30 -2.99 -3.53
C GLY A 47 6.22 -4.09 -3.56
N GLY A 48 4.95 -3.73 -3.40
CA GLY A 48 3.82 -4.66 -3.51
C GLY A 48 3.21 -4.69 -4.91
N LYS A 49 2.38 -5.70 -5.19
CA LYS A 49 1.78 -5.92 -6.51
C LYS A 49 1.08 -4.70 -7.10
N ASP A 50 0.32 -3.96 -6.28
CA ASP A 50 -0.53 -2.87 -6.76
C ASP A 50 0.32 -1.67 -7.21
N SER A 51 1.23 -1.20 -6.37
CA SER A 51 2.10 -0.06 -6.71
C SER A 51 3.06 -0.39 -7.86
N SER A 52 3.58 -1.62 -7.91
CA SER A 52 4.47 -2.05 -8.99
C SER A 52 3.74 -2.17 -10.33
N THR A 53 2.51 -2.69 -10.31
CA THR A 53 1.67 -2.78 -11.52
C THR A 53 1.25 -1.38 -12.02
N ALA A 54 0.89 -0.47 -11.11
CA ALA A 54 0.58 0.92 -11.46
C ALA A 54 1.77 1.63 -12.12
N LEU A 55 2.97 1.41 -11.58
CA LEU A 55 4.21 1.97 -12.12
C LEU A 55 4.53 1.42 -13.51
N ALA A 56 4.42 0.11 -13.71
CA ALA A 56 4.64 -0.53 -15.01
C ALA A 56 3.64 -0.05 -16.06
N LEU A 57 2.37 0.11 -15.70
CA LEU A 57 1.36 0.68 -16.59
C LEU A 57 1.68 2.13 -16.98
N ALA A 58 2.11 2.96 -16.02
CA ALA A 58 2.51 4.34 -16.30
C ALA A 58 3.72 4.40 -17.26
N LYS A 59 4.69 3.49 -17.08
CA LYS A 59 5.84 3.35 -17.96
C LYS A 59 5.45 2.89 -19.38
N ASP A 60 4.57 1.91 -19.48
CA ASP A 60 4.03 1.40 -20.75
C ASP A 60 3.27 2.49 -21.56
N LEU A 61 2.65 3.43 -20.85
CA LEU A 61 2.00 4.60 -21.43
C LEU A 61 2.99 5.76 -21.75
N ASN A 62 4.30 5.57 -21.55
CA ASN A 62 5.34 6.58 -21.72
C ASN A 62 5.07 7.87 -20.92
N LEU A 63 4.48 7.76 -19.74
CA LEU A 63 4.28 8.90 -18.87
C LEU A 63 5.59 9.28 -18.17
N ASN A 64 5.78 10.57 -17.87
CA ASN A 64 7.01 11.12 -17.32
C ASN A 64 7.15 10.84 -15.81
N VAL A 65 7.36 9.57 -15.44
CA VAL A 65 7.67 9.19 -14.06
C VAL A 65 9.14 9.44 -13.78
N CYS A 66 9.45 10.50 -13.04
CA CYS A 66 10.82 10.95 -12.78
C CYS A 66 11.45 10.32 -11.53
N LEU A 67 10.64 9.91 -10.54
CA LEU A 67 11.12 9.38 -9.27
C LEU A 67 10.13 8.42 -8.65
N CYS A 68 10.63 7.31 -8.11
CA CYS A 68 9.90 6.46 -7.17
C CYS A 68 10.28 6.81 -5.73
N VAL A 69 9.32 6.76 -4.82
CA VAL A 69 9.55 6.97 -3.38
C VAL A 69 9.09 5.74 -2.61
N HIS A 70 10.00 5.15 -1.86
CA HIS A 70 9.70 4.08 -0.93
C HIS A 70 9.95 4.56 0.50
N PHE A 71 8.90 4.59 1.30
CA PHE A 71 8.99 4.99 2.70
C PHE A 71 9.46 3.82 3.56
N ILE A 72 10.50 4.07 4.35
CA ILE A 72 11.05 3.14 5.31
C ILE A 72 10.95 3.69 6.73
N HIS A 73 10.99 2.82 7.70
CA HIS A 73 11.17 3.16 9.11
C HIS A 73 11.88 2.03 9.84
N LYS A 74 12.43 2.28 11.02
CA LYS A 74 13.20 1.32 11.85
C LYS A 74 12.55 -0.07 11.93
N TRP A 75 11.24 -0.13 11.92
CA TRP A 75 10.44 -1.38 12.06
C TRP A 75 9.94 -1.92 10.71
N SER A 76 10.47 -1.47 9.58
CA SER A 76 10.11 -1.97 8.25
C SER A 76 10.78 -3.30 7.93
N TRP A 77 10.15 -4.10 7.08
CA TRP A 77 10.76 -5.29 6.53
C TRP A 77 11.72 -4.95 5.38
N ASN A 78 12.96 -5.45 5.44
CA ASN A 78 13.94 -5.23 4.38
C ASN A 78 13.47 -5.76 3.01
N LEU A 79 12.74 -6.87 2.99
CA LEU A 79 12.23 -7.44 1.75
C LEU A 79 11.38 -6.45 0.93
N ALA A 80 10.60 -5.59 1.58
CA ALA A 80 9.81 -4.58 0.89
C ALA A 80 10.70 -3.53 0.18
N LYS A 81 11.79 -3.13 0.86
CA LYS A 81 12.80 -2.22 0.31
C LYS A 81 13.53 -2.85 -0.89
N GLU A 82 14.02 -4.09 -0.73
CA GLU A 82 14.68 -4.85 -1.79
C GLU A 82 13.78 -5.03 -3.03
N GLN A 83 12.51 -5.33 -2.78
CA GLN A 83 11.53 -5.50 -3.86
C GLN A 83 11.24 -4.18 -4.57
N ALA A 84 11.14 -3.07 -3.84
CA ALA A 84 10.93 -1.75 -4.43
C ALA A 84 12.14 -1.34 -5.29
N GLN A 85 13.37 -1.59 -4.82
CA GLN A 85 14.59 -1.36 -5.59
C GLN A 85 14.59 -2.18 -6.87
N LYS A 86 14.35 -3.50 -6.79
CA LYS A 86 14.29 -4.40 -7.95
C LYS A 86 13.33 -3.87 -9.02
N ILE A 87 12.11 -3.50 -8.63
CA ILE A 87 11.10 -2.98 -9.57
C ILE A 87 11.52 -1.64 -10.20
N ALA A 88 12.09 -0.75 -9.42
CA ALA A 88 12.57 0.53 -9.92
C ALA A 88 13.71 0.35 -10.95
N ASP A 89 14.65 -0.57 -10.67
CA ASP A 89 15.75 -0.91 -11.58
C ASP A 89 15.24 -1.54 -12.88
N GLU A 90 14.33 -2.53 -12.79
CA GLU A 90 13.72 -3.18 -13.95
C GLU A 90 12.96 -2.20 -14.87
N LEU A 91 12.35 -1.17 -14.29
CA LEU A 91 11.64 -0.13 -15.03
C LEU A 91 12.54 1.08 -15.40
N ASN A 92 13.79 1.05 -14.98
CA ASN A 92 14.76 2.12 -15.18
C ASN A 92 14.23 3.49 -14.70
N ILE A 93 13.79 3.55 -13.44
CA ILE A 93 13.29 4.74 -12.77
C ILE A 93 14.07 4.94 -11.47
N PRO A 94 14.61 6.14 -11.19
CA PRO A 94 15.28 6.42 -9.91
C PRO A 94 14.38 6.16 -8.72
N ILE A 95 14.95 5.70 -7.60
CA ILE A 95 14.22 5.47 -6.36
C ILE A 95 14.85 6.21 -5.18
N LEU A 96 14.02 6.87 -4.40
CA LEU A 96 14.35 7.48 -3.11
C LEU A 96 13.80 6.62 -1.98
N PHE A 97 14.68 6.19 -1.07
CA PHE A 97 14.27 5.61 0.21
C PHE A 97 14.18 6.73 1.25
N TYR A 98 12.95 7.04 1.67
CA TYR A 98 12.70 8.11 2.62
C TYR A 98 12.40 7.54 4.01
N ASP A 99 13.27 7.84 4.98
CA ASP A 99 13.11 7.37 6.35
C ASP A 99 12.15 8.28 7.14
N ILE A 100 11.07 7.68 7.66
CA ILE A 100 10.05 8.34 8.46
C ILE A 100 10.10 7.93 9.94
N THR A 101 11.18 7.32 10.40
CA THR A 101 11.30 6.78 11.76
C THR A 101 11.03 7.85 12.82
N GLU A 102 11.69 8.98 12.73
CA GLU A 102 11.55 10.05 13.75
C GLU A 102 10.18 10.73 13.70
N ASP A 103 9.64 10.95 12.51
CA ASP A 103 8.26 11.46 12.36
C ASP A 103 7.24 10.49 12.98
N LEU A 104 7.45 9.18 12.75
CA LEU A 104 6.57 8.13 13.28
C LEU A 104 6.64 8.07 14.81
N LYS A 105 7.84 8.06 15.40
CA LYS A 105 8.04 8.14 16.85
C LYS A 105 7.32 9.35 17.45
N LYS A 106 7.57 10.53 16.89
CA LYS A 106 7.00 11.79 17.37
C LYS A 106 5.47 11.80 17.32
N ARG A 107 4.89 11.36 16.19
CA ARG A 107 3.43 11.46 15.99
C ARG A 107 2.65 10.32 16.62
N THR A 108 3.29 9.20 16.95
CA THR A 108 2.63 8.05 17.62
C THR A 108 2.75 8.10 19.14
N LYS A 109 3.70 8.85 19.69
CA LYS A 109 3.93 8.94 21.13
C LYS A 109 2.64 9.33 21.86
N GLY A 110 2.20 8.46 22.78
CA GLY A 110 0.98 8.68 23.57
C GLY A 110 -0.35 8.43 22.80
N ALA A 111 -0.29 8.14 21.51
CA ALA A 111 -1.47 7.77 20.73
C ALA A 111 -1.93 6.34 21.05
N LYS A 112 -3.13 5.97 20.61
CA LYS A 112 -3.66 4.60 20.75
C LYS A 112 -3.21 3.70 19.61
N GLY A 113 -2.94 2.42 19.90
CA GLY A 113 -2.47 1.41 18.95
C GLY A 113 -3.32 1.33 17.67
N GLY A 114 -4.64 1.40 17.80
CA GLY A 114 -5.55 1.40 16.65
C GLY A 114 -5.38 2.58 15.68
N SER A 115 -4.64 3.62 16.06
CA SER A 115 -4.37 4.79 15.21
C SER A 115 -3.05 4.73 14.44
N ILE A 116 -2.16 3.80 14.76
CA ILE A 116 -0.77 3.78 14.25
C ILE A 116 -0.68 3.77 12.72
N CYS A 117 -1.45 2.89 12.07
CA CYS A 117 -1.45 2.80 10.60
C CYS A 117 -1.99 4.08 9.93
N ARG A 118 -2.99 4.73 10.55
CA ARG A 118 -3.52 6.01 10.06
C ARG A 118 -2.49 7.13 10.20
N ILE A 119 -1.81 7.20 11.34
CA ILE A 119 -0.73 8.18 11.58
C ILE A 119 0.39 7.98 10.56
N CYS A 120 0.87 6.74 10.39
CA CYS A 120 1.90 6.40 9.42
C CYS A 120 1.52 6.81 7.99
N LYS A 121 0.29 6.47 7.55
CA LYS A 121 -0.21 6.87 6.22
C LYS A 121 -0.27 8.40 6.05
N ASN A 122 -0.62 9.13 7.08
CA ASN A 122 -0.64 10.59 7.02
C ASN A 122 0.77 11.17 6.91
N ILE A 123 1.74 10.63 7.65
CA ILE A 123 3.15 11.02 7.51
C ILE A 123 3.63 10.80 6.08
N MET A 124 3.41 9.61 5.53
CA MET A 124 3.81 9.30 4.15
C MET A 124 3.17 10.25 3.12
N LYS A 125 1.89 10.61 3.31
CA LYS A 125 1.22 11.57 2.43
C LYS A 125 1.82 12.97 2.53
N ASP A 126 2.05 13.46 3.75
CA ASP A 126 2.65 14.78 3.98
C ASP A 126 4.04 14.84 3.31
N LYS A 127 4.88 13.81 3.53
CA LYS A 127 6.21 13.73 2.94
C LYS A 127 6.19 13.56 1.43
N MET A 128 5.22 12.82 0.90
CA MET A 128 5.06 12.69 -0.55
C MET A 128 4.73 14.03 -1.22
N MET A 129 3.93 14.89 -0.56
CA MET A 129 3.66 16.24 -1.05
C MET A 129 4.92 17.11 -1.07
N GLU A 130 5.72 17.06 0.02
CA GLU A 130 7.01 17.77 0.10
C GLU A 130 7.97 17.31 -1.02
N ILE A 131 8.09 16.00 -1.23
CA ILE A 131 8.94 15.43 -2.29
C ILE A 131 8.43 15.87 -3.68
N ALA A 132 7.13 15.76 -3.93
CA ALA A 132 6.55 16.19 -5.20
C ALA A 132 6.82 17.67 -5.50
N GLU A 133 6.77 18.53 -4.48
CA GLU A 133 7.09 19.95 -4.60
C GLU A 133 8.56 20.16 -4.95
N ASN A 134 9.46 19.51 -4.22
CA ASN A 134 10.91 19.62 -4.44
C ASN A 134 11.35 19.12 -5.82
N GLU A 135 10.69 18.09 -6.34
CA GLU A 135 10.95 17.53 -7.68
C GLU A 135 10.27 18.35 -8.80
N GLY A 136 9.44 19.33 -8.46
CA GLY A 136 8.61 20.04 -9.42
C GLY A 136 7.59 19.13 -10.11
N ALA A 137 7.13 18.09 -9.40
CA ALA A 137 6.13 17.16 -9.94
C ALA A 137 4.72 17.65 -9.64
N GLU A 138 3.87 17.59 -10.66
CA GLU A 138 2.46 17.97 -10.55
C GLU A 138 1.54 16.79 -10.24
N ILE A 139 2.05 15.56 -10.43
CA ILE A 139 1.27 14.35 -10.34
C ILE A 139 1.93 13.38 -9.35
N ILE A 140 1.09 12.73 -8.53
CA ILE A 140 1.49 11.66 -7.63
C ILE A 140 0.82 10.37 -8.07
N LEU A 141 1.62 9.40 -8.49
CA LEU A 141 1.16 8.07 -8.87
C LEU A 141 1.03 7.19 -7.63
N THR A 142 -0.11 6.52 -7.49
CA THR A 142 -0.34 5.53 -6.44
C THR A 142 -0.91 4.22 -7.00
N GLY A 143 -0.71 3.12 -6.27
CA GLY A 143 -1.26 1.80 -6.60
C GLY A 143 -2.66 1.56 -6.03
N ASP A 144 -3.44 2.59 -5.78
CA ASP A 144 -4.79 2.44 -5.23
C ASP A 144 -5.70 1.67 -6.21
N THR A 145 -6.39 0.66 -5.68
CA THR A 145 -7.34 -0.18 -6.43
C THR A 145 -8.79 0.17 -6.09
N ALA A 146 -9.73 -0.56 -6.63
CA ALA A 146 -11.15 -0.35 -6.35
C ALA A 146 -11.50 -0.47 -4.84
N LEU A 147 -10.71 -1.24 -4.08
CA LEU A 147 -10.93 -1.41 -2.64
C LEU A 147 -10.54 -0.17 -1.83
N GLU A 148 -9.47 0.54 -2.21
CA GLU A 148 -8.99 1.72 -1.48
C GLU A 148 -9.87 2.96 -1.71
N LYS A 149 -10.74 2.96 -2.71
CA LYS A 149 -11.70 4.06 -2.95
C LYS A 149 -12.56 4.40 -1.75
N ILE A 150 -12.70 3.45 -0.84
CA ILE A 150 -13.65 3.52 0.27
C ILE A 150 -13.06 4.24 1.46
N SER A 151 -11.74 4.31 1.58
CA SER A 151 -11.05 4.76 2.77
C SER A 151 -10.32 6.09 2.59
N GLY A 152 -10.41 6.90 3.62
CA GLY A 152 -9.59 8.08 3.80
C GLY A 152 -10.27 9.40 3.43
N PRO A 153 -9.81 10.50 4.07
CA PRO A 153 -10.43 11.83 3.92
C PRO A 153 -10.42 12.39 2.51
N ILE A 154 -9.41 12.03 1.69
CA ILE A 154 -9.34 12.47 0.29
C ILE A 154 -10.44 11.82 -0.53
N PHE A 155 -10.64 10.52 -0.36
CA PHE A 155 -11.70 9.80 -1.07
C PHE A 155 -13.09 10.26 -0.64
N GLN A 156 -13.28 10.55 0.64
CA GLN A 156 -14.51 11.15 1.12
C GLN A 156 -14.75 12.52 0.45
N TYR A 157 -13.74 13.38 0.45
CA TYR A 157 -13.82 14.70 -0.22
C TYR A 157 -14.15 14.57 -1.71
N LEU A 158 -13.50 13.63 -2.42
CA LEU A 158 -13.74 13.44 -3.86
C LEU A 158 -15.13 12.90 -4.13
N ARG A 159 -15.65 12.01 -3.29
CA ARG A 159 -17.02 11.50 -3.40
C ARG A 159 -18.06 12.59 -3.19
N GLU A 160 -17.86 13.42 -2.17
CA GLU A 160 -18.76 14.55 -1.88
C GLU A 160 -18.75 15.58 -3.00
N LYS A 161 -17.57 15.88 -3.55
CA LYS A 161 -17.41 16.89 -4.59
C LYS A 161 -17.88 16.45 -5.99
N TYR A 162 -17.57 15.22 -6.38
CA TYR A 162 -17.77 14.75 -7.76
C TYR A 162 -18.90 13.74 -7.91
N GLY A 163 -19.44 13.25 -6.81
CA GLY A 163 -20.40 12.15 -6.81
C GLY A 163 -19.78 10.80 -7.08
N MET A 164 -20.46 9.74 -6.66
CA MET A 164 -19.93 8.37 -6.73
C MET A 164 -19.67 7.90 -8.15
N GLU A 165 -20.61 8.12 -9.05
CA GLU A 165 -20.54 7.64 -10.43
C GLU A 165 -19.37 8.28 -11.20
N LYS A 166 -19.20 9.58 -11.05
CA LYS A 166 -18.11 10.31 -11.70
C LYS A 166 -16.74 9.91 -11.11
N PHE A 167 -16.67 9.79 -9.79
CA PHE A 167 -15.46 9.34 -9.10
C PHE A 167 -15.02 7.95 -9.55
N ASP A 168 -15.93 7.07 -9.87
CA ASP A 168 -15.67 5.72 -10.30
C ASP A 168 -14.91 5.59 -11.62
N LYS A 169 -15.08 6.57 -12.47
CA LYS A 169 -14.48 6.62 -13.82
C LYS A 169 -13.20 7.45 -13.87
N MET A 170 -12.79 8.06 -12.75
CA MET A 170 -11.65 8.97 -12.72
C MET A 170 -10.36 8.26 -12.29
N GLU A 171 -9.44 8.08 -13.19
CA GLU A 171 -8.06 7.69 -12.92
C GLU A 171 -7.25 8.87 -12.40
N LEU A 172 -7.54 10.08 -12.88
CA LEU A 172 -6.95 11.33 -12.40
C LEU A 172 -7.93 12.08 -11.51
N THR A 173 -7.50 12.43 -10.33
CA THR A 173 -8.32 13.19 -9.37
C THR A 173 -7.52 14.29 -8.71
N PRO A 174 -8.06 15.52 -8.63
CA PRO A 174 -7.40 16.61 -7.95
C PRO A 174 -7.26 16.31 -6.46
N VAL A 175 -6.13 16.69 -5.91
CA VAL A 175 -5.93 16.74 -4.47
C VAL A 175 -6.63 17.99 -3.92
N PRO A 176 -7.04 18.03 -2.64
CA PRO A 176 -7.55 19.26 -2.03
C PRO A 176 -6.65 20.45 -2.30
N LYS A 177 -7.23 21.62 -2.51
CA LYS A 177 -6.55 22.86 -2.97
C LYS A 177 -5.23 23.19 -2.26
N ARG A 178 -5.10 22.84 -0.97
CA ARG A 178 -3.89 23.10 -0.18
C ARG A 178 -2.61 22.46 -0.75
N TYR A 179 -2.74 21.42 -1.61
CA TYR A 179 -1.59 20.69 -2.15
C TYR A 179 -1.32 21.00 -3.63
N ASN A 180 -2.29 21.53 -4.36
CA ASN A 180 -2.18 21.84 -5.80
C ASN A 180 -1.53 20.72 -6.64
N LYS A 181 -1.90 19.48 -6.39
CA LYS A 181 -1.38 18.27 -7.08
C LYS A 181 -2.53 17.43 -7.62
N MET A 182 -2.21 16.54 -8.56
CA MET A 182 -3.12 15.52 -9.07
C MET A 182 -2.71 14.15 -8.53
N PHE A 183 -3.67 13.34 -8.10
CA PHE A 183 -3.46 11.92 -7.89
C PHE A 183 -3.76 11.15 -9.17
N PHE A 184 -2.79 10.38 -9.62
CA PHE A 184 -2.97 9.40 -10.68
C PHE A 184 -3.07 8.00 -10.10
N ARG A 185 -4.20 7.35 -10.31
CA ARG A 185 -4.55 6.05 -9.77
C ARG A 185 -5.01 5.12 -10.88
N PRO A 186 -4.09 4.61 -11.71
CA PRO A 186 -4.45 3.85 -12.91
C PRO A 186 -5.25 2.58 -12.62
N LEU A 187 -5.11 2.03 -11.40
CA LEU A 187 -5.78 0.79 -11.00
C LEU A 187 -7.08 1.02 -10.25
N ILE A 188 -7.58 2.27 -10.19
CA ILE A 188 -8.75 2.61 -9.36
C ILE A 188 -10.05 1.90 -9.80
N ARG A 189 -10.11 1.42 -11.03
CA ARG A 189 -11.22 0.58 -11.56
C ARG A 189 -10.95 -0.91 -11.48
N CYS A 190 -9.76 -1.33 -11.05
CA CYS A 190 -9.33 -2.71 -11.05
C CYS A 190 -9.66 -3.38 -9.72
N GLY A 191 -10.24 -4.58 -9.78
CA GLY A 191 -10.34 -5.51 -8.66
C GLY A 191 -9.05 -6.31 -8.46
N TYR A 192 -9.07 -7.23 -7.50
CA TYR A 192 -7.91 -8.06 -7.19
C TYR A 192 -7.43 -8.87 -8.40
N ASP A 193 -8.35 -9.59 -9.06
CA ASP A 193 -8.01 -10.46 -10.20
C ASP A 193 -7.49 -9.67 -11.40
N ASP A 194 -8.01 -8.45 -11.60
CA ASP A 194 -7.53 -7.56 -12.65
C ASP A 194 -6.07 -7.17 -12.42
N VAL A 195 -5.72 -6.81 -11.18
CA VAL A 195 -4.34 -6.48 -10.81
C VAL A 195 -3.42 -7.68 -10.99
N ILE A 196 -3.87 -8.90 -10.66
CA ILE A 196 -3.09 -10.12 -10.90
C ILE A 196 -2.85 -10.33 -12.40
N LYS A 197 -3.88 -10.18 -13.24
CA LYS A 197 -3.75 -10.26 -14.70
C LYS A 197 -2.77 -9.22 -15.25
N LEU A 198 -2.89 -7.96 -14.82
CA LEU A 198 -2.00 -6.88 -15.23
C LEU A 198 -0.56 -7.11 -14.74
N LYS A 199 -0.39 -7.55 -13.49
CA LYS A 199 0.91 -7.92 -12.92
C LYS A 199 1.60 -8.98 -13.78
N ASN A 200 0.87 -10.02 -14.18
CA ASN A 200 1.39 -11.10 -15.03
C ASN A 200 1.68 -10.62 -16.45
N TYR A 201 0.83 -9.76 -17.01
CA TYR A 201 1.05 -9.14 -18.32
C TYR A 201 2.36 -8.34 -18.38
N TYR A 202 2.68 -7.59 -17.31
CA TYR A 202 3.93 -6.83 -17.20
C TYR A 202 5.12 -7.66 -16.69
N GLY A 203 4.96 -8.96 -16.45
CA GLY A 203 6.03 -9.82 -15.98
C GLY A 203 6.54 -9.48 -14.56
N ILE A 204 5.73 -8.80 -13.74
CA ILE A 204 6.14 -8.36 -12.41
C ILE A 204 6.16 -9.54 -11.45
N GLU A 205 7.32 -9.86 -10.93
CA GLU A 205 7.51 -10.86 -9.89
C GLU A 205 7.56 -10.21 -8.51
N ILE A 206 6.72 -10.67 -7.58
CA ILE A 206 6.71 -10.21 -6.20
C ILE A 206 7.16 -11.34 -5.29
N LYS A 207 8.34 -11.19 -4.69
CA LYS A 207 8.79 -12.08 -3.62
C LYS A 207 7.93 -11.90 -2.39
N ARG A 208 7.73 -12.97 -1.64
CA ARG A 208 6.95 -13.00 -0.41
C ARG A 208 7.79 -13.51 0.74
N ILE A 209 7.51 -13.03 1.94
CA ILE A 209 8.17 -13.51 3.14
C ILE A 209 7.72 -14.94 3.43
N HIS A 210 6.44 -15.25 3.16
CA HIS A 210 5.89 -16.59 3.29
C HIS A 210 5.13 -17.00 2.03
N GLU A 211 5.56 -18.08 1.44
CA GLU A 211 4.75 -18.88 0.55
C GLU A 211 4.13 -19.99 1.41
N VAL A 212 2.96 -19.74 1.92
CA VAL A 212 2.10 -20.78 2.48
C VAL A 212 1.25 -21.27 1.30
N GLY A 213 1.40 -22.51 0.90
CA GLY A 213 0.88 -23.10 -0.31
C GLY A 213 -0.54 -22.67 -0.72
N ASP A 214 -0.98 -23.02 -1.90
CA ASP A 214 -2.21 -22.55 -2.58
C ASP A 214 -3.47 -22.54 -1.72
N LYS A 215 -3.53 -23.41 -0.71
CA LYS A 215 -4.67 -23.56 0.19
C LYS A 215 -4.91 -22.33 1.10
N PHE A 216 -3.88 -21.56 1.41
CA PHE A 216 -3.95 -20.43 2.35
C PHE A 216 -3.78 -19.08 1.68
N GLY A 217 -3.71 -19.10 0.36
CA GLY A 217 -3.57 -17.90 -0.44
C GLY A 217 -2.18 -17.24 -0.30
N TYR A 218 -2.04 -16.19 -1.03
CA TYR A 218 -0.81 -15.44 -1.10
C TYR A 218 -0.77 -14.41 0.01
N TRP A 219 0.16 -14.56 0.92
CA TRP A 219 0.30 -13.67 2.04
C TRP A 219 1.54 -12.80 1.93
N ARG A 220 1.34 -11.52 2.05
CA ARG A 220 2.40 -10.56 2.31
C ARG A 220 2.38 -10.26 3.80
N GLU A 221 3.53 -10.38 4.47
CA GLU A 221 3.63 -9.88 5.82
C GLU A 221 3.41 -8.36 5.80
N GLY A 222 2.44 -7.93 6.56
CA GLY A 222 2.21 -6.52 6.80
C GLY A 222 3.26 -5.97 7.77
N CYS A 223 3.31 -4.64 7.90
CA CYS A 223 4.16 -3.99 8.87
C CYS A 223 3.91 -4.54 10.30
N PRO A 224 4.94 -4.88 11.09
CA PRO A 224 4.78 -5.41 12.44
C PRO A 224 3.96 -4.51 13.36
N LEU A 225 4.02 -3.21 13.15
CA LEU A 225 3.33 -2.23 13.98
C LEU A 225 1.79 -2.33 13.92
N GLN A 226 1.22 -2.97 12.88
CA GLN A 226 -0.22 -3.24 12.81
C GLN A 226 -0.74 -4.18 13.89
N TYR A 227 0.15 -4.91 14.55
CA TYR A 227 -0.17 -5.86 15.61
C TYR A 227 -0.17 -5.22 17.02
N CYS A 228 -0.13 -3.90 17.10
CA CYS A 228 -0.38 -3.19 18.35
C CYS A 228 -1.85 -3.32 18.74
N ASP A 229 -2.10 -3.69 20.01
CA ASP A 229 -3.46 -3.74 20.53
C ASP A 229 -4.14 -2.38 20.46
N TYR A 230 -5.43 -2.39 20.12
CA TYR A 230 -6.18 -1.21 19.73
C TYR A 230 -6.16 -0.07 20.76
N ASP A 231 -6.40 -0.39 22.04
CA ASP A 231 -6.53 0.58 23.12
C ASP A 231 -5.23 0.88 23.87
N THR A 232 -4.14 0.23 23.49
CA THR A 232 -2.84 0.40 24.13
C THR A 232 -2.23 1.76 23.80
N THR A 233 -1.63 2.42 24.77
CA THR A 233 -0.87 3.65 24.56
C THR A 233 0.48 3.32 23.95
N ILE A 234 0.81 3.95 22.83
CA ILE A 234 2.05 3.70 22.09
C ILE A 234 3.23 4.35 22.79
N THR A 235 4.28 3.54 23.01
CA THR A 235 5.62 3.96 23.44
C THR A 235 6.66 3.48 22.43
N GLU A 236 7.85 4.06 22.44
CA GLU A 236 8.93 3.58 21.56
C GLU A 236 9.33 2.14 21.87
N GLU A 237 9.40 1.78 23.15
CA GLU A 237 9.67 0.42 23.61
C GLU A 237 8.65 -0.58 23.06
N LEU A 238 7.35 -0.25 23.10
CA LEU A 238 6.32 -1.10 22.52
C LEU A 238 6.50 -1.28 21.00
N LEU A 239 6.94 -0.24 20.27
CA LEU A 239 7.20 -0.35 18.83
C LEU A 239 8.41 -1.28 18.56
N ASP A 240 9.45 -1.18 19.37
CA ASP A 240 10.63 -2.05 19.31
C ASP A 240 10.28 -3.52 19.62
N ASP A 241 9.46 -3.73 20.63
CA ASP A 241 8.96 -5.06 21.00
C ASP A 241 8.09 -5.66 19.90
N LEU A 242 7.14 -4.90 19.35
CA LEU A 242 6.30 -5.34 18.22
C LEU A 242 7.13 -5.82 17.04
N TYR A 243 8.18 -5.09 16.70
CA TYR A 243 9.09 -5.49 15.64
C TYR A 243 9.89 -6.74 16.01
N THR A 244 10.51 -6.74 17.19
CA THR A 244 11.41 -7.80 17.64
C THR A 244 10.70 -9.14 17.76
N TYR A 245 9.54 -9.16 18.43
CA TYR A 245 8.76 -10.39 18.59
C TYR A 245 8.21 -10.89 17.25
N ASN A 246 7.62 -10.01 16.45
CA ASN A 246 7.08 -10.42 15.15
C ASN A 246 8.17 -10.86 14.17
N LYS A 247 9.39 -10.26 14.25
CA LYS A 247 10.53 -10.73 13.47
C LYS A 247 10.94 -12.15 13.83
N LYS A 248 11.12 -12.45 15.12
CA LYS A 248 11.46 -13.80 15.60
C LYS A 248 10.42 -14.84 15.16
N ILE A 249 9.13 -14.51 15.33
CA ILE A 249 8.01 -15.39 14.95
C ILE A 249 7.99 -15.59 13.43
N THR A 250 8.17 -14.53 12.67
CA THR A 250 8.19 -14.59 11.19
C THR A 250 9.35 -15.46 10.68
N ASP A 251 10.54 -15.30 11.26
CA ASP A 251 11.71 -16.10 10.89
C ASP A 251 11.50 -17.59 11.21
N LEU A 252 10.90 -17.92 12.36
CA LEU A 252 10.51 -19.29 12.71
C LEU A 252 9.46 -19.84 11.74
N ALA A 253 8.38 -19.11 11.55
CA ALA A 253 7.26 -19.51 10.73
C ALA A 253 7.68 -19.78 9.26
N ARG A 254 8.61 -18.98 8.74
CA ARG A 254 9.20 -19.15 7.42
C ARG A 254 9.95 -20.47 7.28
N LYS A 255 10.69 -20.90 8.31
CA LYS A 255 11.42 -22.18 8.28
C LYS A 255 10.48 -23.39 8.25
N HIS A 256 9.29 -23.26 8.81
CA HIS A 256 8.34 -24.36 9.01
C HIS A 256 7.09 -24.27 8.12
N GLY A 257 7.05 -23.33 7.17
CA GLY A 257 5.99 -23.24 6.16
C GLY A 257 4.61 -22.85 6.72
N PHE A 258 4.58 -22.04 7.78
CA PHE A 258 3.34 -21.47 8.31
C PHE A 258 3.45 -19.95 8.43
N ARG A 259 2.38 -19.29 8.82
CA ARG A 259 2.34 -17.86 9.11
C ARG A 259 1.94 -17.62 10.55
N ALA A 260 2.60 -16.68 11.20
CA ALA A 260 2.21 -16.26 12.52
C ALA A 260 2.61 -14.81 12.83
N SER A 261 1.86 -14.22 13.75
CA SER A 261 2.14 -12.90 14.31
C SER A 261 1.65 -12.84 15.75
N ILE A 262 2.17 -11.91 16.53
CA ILE A 262 1.76 -11.67 17.90
C ILE A 262 1.30 -10.24 18.08
N LYS A 263 0.15 -10.04 18.74
CA LYS A 263 -0.28 -8.74 19.21
C LYS A 263 0.38 -8.40 20.54
N LEU A 264 0.69 -7.16 20.76
CA LEU A 264 1.23 -6.65 22.02
C LEU A 264 0.41 -5.47 22.54
N PRO A 265 0.25 -5.37 23.88
CA PRO A 265 0.82 -6.20 24.94
C PRO A 265 0.02 -7.46 25.28
N SER A 266 -1.15 -7.74 24.65
CA SER A 266 -2.01 -8.89 24.98
C SER A 266 -1.36 -10.25 24.80
N LYS A 267 -0.29 -10.34 23.98
CA LYS A 267 0.37 -11.58 23.57
C LYS A 267 -0.56 -12.55 22.82
N GLU A 268 -1.65 -12.05 22.23
CA GLU A 268 -2.53 -12.83 21.36
C GLU A 268 -1.78 -13.30 20.12
N LEU A 269 -1.72 -14.61 19.91
CA LEU A 269 -1.08 -15.22 18.75
C LEU A 269 -2.09 -15.41 17.62
N MET A 270 -1.68 -15.05 16.42
CA MET A 270 -2.38 -15.34 15.16
C MET A 270 -1.54 -16.34 14.37
N VAL A 271 -2.04 -17.53 14.12
CA VAL A 271 -1.30 -18.62 13.46
C VAL A 271 -2.14 -19.18 12.31
N VAL A 272 -1.53 -19.33 11.12
CA VAL A 272 -2.20 -19.88 9.94
C VAL A 272 -1.30 -20.90 9.24
N PRO A 273 -1.72 -22.14 9.05
CA PRO A 273 -2.95 -22.73 9.61
C PRO A 273 -2.88 -22.85 11.14
N ASP A 274 -4.04 -22.79 11.79
CA ASP A 274 -4.13 -22.95 13.26
C ASP A 274 -3.86 -24.40 13.64
N LYS A 275 -2.59 -24.71 13.92
CA LYS A 275 -2.11 -26.01 14.38
C LYS A 275 -1.42 -25.87 15.74
N LYS A 276 -1.78 -26.77 16.65
CA LYS A 276 -1.23 -26.81 18.00
C LYS A 276 0.31 -26.92 18.01
N GLU A 277 0.86 -27.67 17.10
CA GLU A 277 2.31 -27.81 16.88
C GLU A 277 2.99 -26.45 16.64
N TYR A 278 2.45 -25.61 15.76
CA TYR A 278 3.01 -24.27 15.46
C TYR A 278 2.89 -23.31 16.63
N ILE A 279 1.76 -23.39 17.36
CA ILE A 279 1.55 -22.60 18.57
C ILE A 279 2.59 -22.96 19.63
N ASN A 280 2.89 -24.26 19.83
CA ASN A 280 3.88 -24.73 20.77
C ASN A 280 5.29 -24.24 20.38
N MET A 281 5.68 -24.36 19.11
CA MET A 281 6.98 -23.85 18.63
C MET A 281 7.14 -22.34 18.90
N ILE A 282 6.08 -21.55 18.73
CA ILE A 282 6.13 -20.11 19.02
C ILE A 282 6.26 -19.88 20.55
N LYS A 283 5.53 -20.62 21.37
CA LYS A 283 5.62 -20.49 22.83
C LYS A 283 7.01 -20.83 23.35
N GLU A 284 7.65 -21.86 22.81
CA GLU A 284 9.03 -22.23 23.13
C GLU A 284 10.04 -21.14 22.71
N LEU A 285 9.83 -20.53 21.56
CA LEU A 285 10.67 -19.43 21.06
C LEU A 285 10.60 -18.17 21.93
N LEU A 286 9.46 -17.96 22.60
CA LEU A 286 9.18 -16.73 23.37
C LEU A 286 9.43 -16.88 24.88
N GLN A 287 9.82 -18.06 25.34
CA GLN A 287 10.31 -18.31 26.72
C GLN A 287 11.76 -17.85 26.87
#